data_1cbeed71e670f1f19fb7cb92aa1e3ade
#
_entry.id   1cbeed71e670f1f19fb7cb92aa1e3ade
#
_cell.length_a   1.000
_cell.length_b   1.000
_cell.length_c   1.000
_cell.angle_alpha   90.00
_cell.angle_beta   90.00
_cell.angle_gamma   90.00
#
_symmetry.space_group_name_H-M   'P 1'
#
loop_
_entity.id
_entity.type
_entity.pdbx_description
1 polymer ?
#
loop_
_entity_poly.entity_id
_entity_poly.type
_entity_poly.pdbx_seq_one_letter_code
_entity_poly.pdbx_strand_id
1 'polypeptide(L)'
;MTQDKRLGLVLAINLTMVLSLAVVGVLAHSLSVLASGADYLGDALGTALSLAAVRISRHAHGHPRATSYAALVNSSLLLLVTLSVVAEAIRRLSVGAPSIHGAPVVIVSVVAAFAMVACALILGDVEGDLNMESVMLDTVADAAAAIGVAITGAIILLSHGVYWLDSLVALLIALVVGYHAARLMRRVLADLREKRDAG
;
A
#
# COMPACT_ATOMS: atom_id res chain seq x y z
N MET A 1 -18.94 -1.58 16.94
CA MET A 1 -17.53 -1.96 17.24
C MET A 1 -16.79 -0.73 17.73
N THR A 2 -15.82 -0.88 18.67
CA THR A 2 -14.92 0.24 19.03
C THR A 2 -13.96 0.54 17.88
N GLN A 3 -13.49 1.78 17.77
CA GLN A 3 -12.53 2.24 16.73
C GLN A 3 -11.28 1.35 16.68
N ASP A 4 -10.70 1.01 17.84
CA ASP A 4 -9.53 0.12 17.94
C ASP A 4 -9.77 -1.27 17.31
N LYS A 5 -11.00 -1.82 17.43
CA LYS A 5 -11.37 -3.12 16.84
C LYS A 5 -11.54 -3.02 15.33
N ARG A 6 -12.08 -1.90 14.81
CA ARG A 6 -12.23 -1.67 13.37
C ARG A 6 -10.85 -1.55 12.72
N LEU A 7 -9.97 -0.71 13.26
CA LEU A 7 -8.59 -0.55 12.77
C LEU A 7 -7.79 -1.85 12.86
N GLY A 8 -7.93 -2.62 13.94
CA GLY A 8 -7.27 -3.92 14.09
C GLY A 8 -7.72 -4.95 13.04
N LEU A 9 -9.01 -4.95 12.68
CA LEU A 9 -9.54 -5.84 11.65
C LEU A 9 -9.08 -5.43 10.26
N VAL A 10 -9.11 -4.14 9.94
CA VAL A 10 -8.57 -3.59 8.69
C VAL A 10 -7.09 -3.92 8.54
N LEU A 11 -6.29 -3.74 9.60
CA LEU A 11 -4.88 -4.12 9.62
C LEU A 11 -4.66 -5.62 9.33
N ALA A 12 -5.46 -6.49 9.94
CA ALA A 12 -5.37 -7.94 9.70
C ALA A 12 -5.71 -8.31 8.25
N ILE A 13 -6.73 -7.67 7.66
CA ILE A 13 -7.09 -7.85 6.25
C ILE A 13 -5.95 -7.35 5.35
N ASN A 14 -5.40 -6.16 5.59
CA ASN A 14 -4.28 -5.61 4.81
C ASN A 14 -3.05 -6.51 4.87
N LEU A 15 -2.64 -7.00 6.03
CA LEU A 15 -1.50 -7.92 6.15
C LEU A 15 -1.74 -9.23 5.38
N THR A 16 -2.96 -9.75 5.41
CA THR A 16 -3.32 -10.96 4.64
C THR A 16 -3.22 -10.68 3.14
N MET A 17 -3.68 -9.51 2.69
CA MET A 17 -3.58 -9.08 1.29
C MET A 17 -2.13 -8.88 0.86
N VAL A 18 -1.28 -8.24 1.68
CA VAL A 18 0.16 -8.08 1.42
C VAL A 18 0.81 -9.43 1.10
N LEU A 19 0.58 -10.43 1.95
CA LEU A 19 1.13 -11.78 1.74
C LEU A 19 0.59 -12.43 0.47
N SER A 20 -0.71 -12.33 0.23
CA SER A 20 -1.36 -12.91 -0.96
C SER A 20 -0.86 -12.27 -2.24
N LEU A 21 -0.78 -10.93 -2.28
CA LEU A 21 -0.30 -10.17 -3.43
C LEU A 21 1.19 -10.42 -3.69
N ALA A 22 2.02 -10.51 -2.64
CA ALA A 22 3.44 -10.83 -2.78
C ALA A 22 3.63 -12.23 -3.40
N VAL A 23 2.96 -13.25 -2.86
CA VAL A 23 3.06 -14.64 -3.36
C VAL A 23 2.55 -14.73 -4.80
N VAL A 24 1.35 -14.24 -5.08
CA VAL A 24 0.76 -14.32 -6.42
C VAL A 24 1.53 -13.46 -7.41
N GLY A 25 1.99 -12.26 -7.03
CA GLY A 25 2.77 -11.38 -7.89
C GLY A 25 4.06 -12.03 -8.36
N VAL A 26 4.76 -12.73 -7.46
CA VAL A 26 5.96 -13.51 -7.82
C VAL A 26 5.62 -14.69 -8.72
N LEU A 27 4.63 -15.50 -8.37
CA LEU A 27 4.26 -16.69 -9.12
C LEU A 27 3.66 -16.38 -10.49
N ALA A 28 2.91 -15.29 -10.62
CA ALA A 28 2.33 -14.83 -11.86
C ALA A 28 3.28 -13.98 -12.72
N HIS A 29 4.47 -13.64 -12.21
CA HIS A 29 5.41 -12.69 -12.81
C HIS A 29 4.82 -11.29 -13.05
N SER A 30 3.80 -10.91 -12.29
CA SER A 30 3.08 -9.64 -12.41
C SER A 30 3.71 -8.57 -11.52
N LEU A 31 4.18 -7.49 -12.16
CA LEU A 31 4.78 -6.36 -11.46
C LEU A 31 3.72 -5.45 -10.87
N SER A 32 2.53 -5.33 -11.51
CA SER A 32 1.43 -4.54 -10.98
C SER A 32 0.85 -5.12 -9.69
N VAL A 33 0.76 -6.45 -9.58
CA VAL A 33 0.37 -7.13 -8.33
C VAL A 33 1.40 -6.90 -7.23
N LEU A 34 2.70 -6.95 -7.55
CA LEU A 34 3.77 -6.65 -6.57
C LEU A 34 3.75 -5.18 -6.14
N ALA A 35 3.48 -4.25 -7.06
CA ALA A 35 3.35 -2.83 -6.75
C ALA A 35 2.17 -2.57 -5.80
N SER A 36 1.01 -3.20 -6.06
CA SER A 36 -0.14 -3.15 -5.14
C SER A 36 0.18 -3.74 -3.77
N GLY A 37 0.91 -4.86 -3.72
CA GLY A 37 1.36 -5.45 -2.45
C GLY A 37 2.27 -4.52 -1.64
N ALA A 38 3.09 -3.71 -2.30
CA ALA A 38 3.92 -2.69 -1.64
C ALA A 38 3.08 -1.53 -1.09
N ASP A 39 2.03 -1.13 -1.80
CA ASP A 39 1.06 -0.13 -1.37
C ASP A 39 0.36 -0.58 -0.08
N TYR A 40 -0.30 -1.73 -0.11
CA TYR A 40 -0.93 -2.33 1.07
C TYR A 40 0.02 -2.51 2.26
N LEU A 41 1.30 -2.80 2.01
CA LEU A 41 2.31 -2.87 3.07
C LEU A 41 2.49 -1.49 3.73
N GLY A 42 2.55 -0.43 2.93
CA GLY A 42 2.64 0.95 3.41
C GLY A 42 1.48 1.32 4.33
N ASP A 43 0.27 0.99 3.92
CA ASP A 43 -0.95 1.28 4.67
C ASP A 43 -1.06 0.45 5.95
N ALA A 44 -0.70 -0.84 5.88
CA ALA A 44 -0.64 -1.70 7.06
C ALA A 44 0.33 -1.16 8.11
N LEU A 45 1.53 -0.72 7.68
CA LEU A 45 2.52 -0.14 8.58
C LEU A 45 2.08 1.23 9.13
N GLY A 46 1.47 2.07 8.29
CA GLY A 46 0.89 3.35 8.72
C GLY A 46 -0.22 3.16 9.77
N THR A 47 -1.12 2.23 9.52
CA THR A 47 -2.21 1.88 10.45
C THR A 47 -1.66 1.28 11.76
N ALA A 48 -0.65 0.40 11.68
CA ALA A 48 -0.01 -0.18 12.86
C ALA A 48 0.69 0.89 13.72
N LEU A 49 1.39 1.85 13.09
CA LEU A 49 2.02 2.98 13.78
C LEU A 49 0.99 3.89 14.45
N SER A 50 -0.12 4.19 13.78
CA SER A 50 -1.23 4.97 14.33
C SER A 50 -1.85 4.28 15.55
N LEU A 51 -2.09 2.97 15.46
CA LEU A 51 -2.61 2.16 16.55
C LEU A 51 -1.64 2.12 17.75
N ALA A 52 -0.34 1.96 17.48
CA ALA A 52 0.71 2.00 18.51
C ALA A 52 0.77 3.37 19.19
N ALA A 53 0.72 4.47 18.44
CA ALA A 53 0.71 5.82 18.97
C ALA A 53 -0.47 6.07 19.92
N VAL A 54 -1.69 5.65 19.53
CA VAL A 54 -2.90 5.75 20.37
C VAL A 54 -2.76 4.93 21.65
N ARG A 55 -2.22 3.72 21.60
CA ARG A 55 -2.02 2.87 22.79
C ARG A 55 -0.96 3.43 23.72
N ILE A 56 0.15 3.93 23.18
CA ILE A 56 1.24 4.51 23.98
C ILE A 56 0.78 5.81 24.66
N SER A 57 0.01 6.66 23.98
CA SER A 57 -0.52 7.91 24.57
C SER A 57 -1.48 7.67 25.74
N ARG A 58 -2.18 6.53 25.73
CA ARG A 58 -3.05 6.12 26.87
C ARG A 58 -2.28 5.62 28.10
N HIS A 59 -1.01 5.22 27.96
CA HIS A 59 -0.20 4.61 29.03
C HIS A 59 0.96 5.53 29.50
N ALA A 60 0.79 6.85 29.46
CA ALA A 60 1.69 7.91 29.95
C ALA A 60 3.21 7.58 29.90
N HIS A 61 4.00 8.40 29.23
CA HIS A 61 5.44 8.38 29.00
C HIS A 61 5.90 7.75 27.67
N GLY A 62 5.12 7.90 26.60
CA GLY A 62 5.58 7.53 25.25
C GLY A 62 6.78 8.40 24.83
N HIS A 63 7.83 7.76 24.29
CA HIS A 63 8.93 8.46 23.66
C HIS A 63 8.48 8.97 22.26
N PRO A 64 8.17 10.27 22.10
CA PRO A 64 7.67 10.79 20.82
C PRO A 64 8.67 10.64 19.66
N ARG A 65 9.97 10.46 19.98
CA ARG A 65 11.02 10.19 18.99
C ARG A 65 10.95 8.78 18.40
N ALA A 66 10.51 7.77 19.16
CA ALA A 66 10.45 6.39 18.69
C ALA A 66 9.45 6.21 17.55
N THR A 67 8.30 6.85 17.62
CA THR A 67 7.27 6.84 16.55
C THR A 67 7.77 7.51 15.27
N SER A 68 8.50 8.63 15.38
CA SER A 68 9.08 9.32 14.24
C SER A 68 10.18 8.49 13.57
N TYR A 69 11.02 7.78 14.33
CA TYR A 69 12.02 6.87 13.77
C TYR A 69 11.37 5.65 13.07
N ALA A 70 10.33 5.07 13.66
CA ALA A 70 9.60 3.97 13.03
C ALA A 70 8.94 4.41 11.70
N ALA A 71 8.35 5.61 11.66
CA ALA A 71 7.80 6.18 10.44
C ALA A 71 8.89 6.48 9.39
N LEU A 72 10.10 6.89 9.82
CA LEU A 72 11.24 7.10 8.92
C LEU A 72 11.70 5.77 8.29
N VAL A 73 11.84 4.72 9.10
CA VAL A 73 12.22 3.39 8.59
C VAL A 73 11.17 2.88 7.61
N ASN A 74 9.88 3.01 7.94
CA ASN A 74 8.79 2.62 7.05
C ASN A 74 8.82 3.36 5.71
N SER A 75 8.89 4.70 5.74
CA SER A 75 8.92 5.50 4.51
C SER A 75 10.17 5.24 3.67
N SER A 76 11.31 4.94 4.30
CA SER A 76 12.55 4.56 3.61
C SER A 76 12.42 3.21 2.92
N LEU A 77 11.83 2.22 3.60
CA LEU A 77 11.58 0.90 3.03
C LEU A 77 10.63 0.99 1.83
N LEU A 78 9.54 1.72 1.98
CA LEU A 78 8.58 1.96 0.89
C LEU A 78 9.23 2.62 -0.33
N LEU A 79 10.05 3.65 -0.12
CA LEU A 79 10.78 4.29 -1.21
C LEU A 79 11.73 3.31 -1.90
N LEU A 80 12.44 2.48 -1.15
CA LEU A 80 13.36 1.48 -1.72
C LEU A 80 12.59 0.48 -2.59
N VAL A 81 11.48 -0.06 -2.08
CA VAL A 81 10.63 -1.01 -2.83
C VAL A 81 10.06 -0.33 -4.07
N THR A 82 9.52 0.88 -3.94
CA THR A 82 8.94 1.65 -5.05
C THR A 82 9.96 1.95 -6.13
N LEU A 83 11.17 2.37 -5.78
CA LEU A 83 12.25 2.61 -6.74
C LEU A 83 12.65 1.31 -7.47
N SER A 84 12.65 0.18 -6.78
CA SER A 84 12.91 -1.14 -7.39
C SER A 84 11.81 -1.51 -8.40
N VAL A 85 10.54 -1.26 -8.07
CA VAL A 85 9.40 -1.48 -8.99
C VAL A 85 9.51 -0.56 -10.21
N VAL A 86 9.82 0.72 -10.02
CA VAL A 86 10.01 1.69 -11.12
C VAL A 86 11.14 1.25 -12.04
N ALA A 87 12.30 0.88 -11.51
CA ALA A 87 13.43 0.42 -12.29
C ALA A 87 13.09 -0.84 -13.11
N GLU A 88 12.42 -1.81 -12.48
CA GLU A 88 11.99 -3.04 -13.15
C GLU A 88 10.90 -2.77 -14.21
N ALA A 89 9.94 -1.87 -13.94
CA ALA A 89 8.92 -1.47 -14.90
C ALA A 89 9.54 -0.84 -16.15
N ILE A 90 10.46 0.10 -15.96
CA ILE A 90 11.18 0.74 -17.07
C ILE A 90 11.98 -0.30 -17.86
N ARG A 91 12.67 -1.22 -17.18
CA ARG A 91 13.42 -2.31 -17.81
C ARG A 91 12.48 -3.18 -18.67
N ARG A 92 11.34 -3.61 -18.13
CA ARG A 92 10.36 -4.43 -18.86
C ARG A 92 9.73 -3.71 -20.04
N LEU A 93 9.49 -2.41 -19.94
CA LEU A 93 8.97 -1.60 -21.04
C LEU A 93 10.01 -1.42 -22.15
N SER A 94 11.30 -1.40 -21.83
CA SER A 94 12.38 -1.17 -22.79
C SER A 94 12.87 -2.45 -23.47
N VAL A 95 13.00 -3.55 -22.73
CA VAL A 95 13.60 -4.81 -23.19
C VAL A 95 12.54 -5.86 -23.54
N GLY A 96 11.33 -5.69 -23.02
CA GLY A 96 10.21 -6.62 -23.12
C GLY A 96 9.82 -7.21 -21.77
N ALA A 97 8.53 -7.36 -21.56
CA ALA A 97 7.96 -7.96 -20.36
C ALA A 97 7.96 -9.51 -20.49
N PRO A 98 8.19 -10.24 -19.38
CA PRO A 98 8.02 -11.69 -19.37
C PRO A 98 6.55 -12.08 -19.60
N SER A 99 6.31 -13.34 -19.93
CA SER A 99 4.93 -13.87 -19.97
C SER A 99 4.30 -13.82 -18.58
N ILE A 100 3.10 -13.26 -18.49
CA ILE A 100 2.37 -13.07 -17.25
C ILE A 100 1.18 -14.02 -17.24
N HIS A 101 0.98 -14.68 -16.11
CA HIS A 101 -0.19 -15.54 -15.89
C HIS A 101 -1.40 -14.67 -15.50
N GLY A 102 -2.23 -14.27 -16.50
CA GLY A 102 -3.34 -13.34 -16.28
C GLY A 102 -4.41 -13.85 -15.30
N ALA A 103 -4.71 -15.15 -15.30
CA ALA A 103 -5.75 -15.70 -14.41
C ALA A 103 -5.46 -15.50 -12.91
N PRO A 104 -4.27 -15.84 -12.36
CA PRO A 104 -3.93 -15.53 -10.97
C PRO A 104 -3.97 -14.03 -10.67
N VAL A 105 -3.56 -13.17 -11.62
CA VAL A 105 -3.62 -11.71 -11.46
C VAL A 105 -5.06 -11.26 -11.29
N VAL A 106 -5.98 -11.69 -12.15
CA VAL A 106 -7.41 -11.37 -12.04
C VAL A 106 -7.96 -11.82 -10.70
N ILE A 107 -7.72 -13.08 -10.32
CA ILE A 107 -8.30 -13.66 -9.09
C ILE A 107 -7.84 -12.88 -7.87
N VAL A 108 -6.52 -12.66 -7.69
CA VAL A 108 -6.02 -11.99 -6.49
C VAL A 108 -6.45 -10.53 -6.44
N SER A 109 -6.50 -9.84 -7.59
CA SER A 109 -6.90 -8.43 -7.63
C SER A 109 -8.39 -8.23 -7.40
N VAL A 110 -9.24 -9.14 -7.88
CA VAL A 110 -10.67 -9.12 -7.55
C VAL A 110 -10.89 -9.38 -6.06
N VAL A 111 -10.18 -10.36 -5.48
CA VAL A 111 -10.23 -10.62 -4.03
C VAL A 111 -9.77 -9.38 -3.25
N ALA A 112 -8.69 -8.73 -3.69
CA ALA A 112 -8.19 -7.50 -3.07
C ALA A 112 -9.22 -6.36 -3.15
N ALA A 113 -9.86 -6.16 -4.31
CA ALA A 113 -10.91 -5.15 -4.46
C ALA A 113 -12.08 -5.39 -3.48
N PHE A 114 -12.56 -6.64 -3.37
CA PHE A 114 -13.60 -6.99 -2.40
C PHE A 114 -13.15 -6.81 -0.96
N ALA A 115 -11.90 -7.15 -0.64
CA ALA A 115 -11.34 -6.95 0.69
C ALA A 115 -11.30 -5.45 1.06
N MET A 116 -10.93 -4.57 0.12
CA MET A 116 -10.92 -3.13 0.34
C MET A 116 -12.34 -2.54 0.48
N VAL A 117 -13.29 -3.00 -0.31
CA VAL A 117 -14.70 -2.63 -0.12
C VAL A 117 -15.19 -3.08 1.27
N ALA A 118 -14.85 -4.29 1.71
CA ALA A 118 -15.18 -4.75 3.05
C ALA A 118 -14.51 -3.89 4.13
N CYS A 119 -13.25 -3.49 3.96
CA CYS A 119 -12.57 -2.55 4.87
C CYS A 119 -13.28 -1.21 4.93
N ALA A 120 -13.67 -0.64 3.78
CA ALA A 120 -14.44 0.60 3.73
C ALA A 120 -15.78 0.50 4.49
N LEU A 121 -16.50 -0.60 4.33
CA LEU A 121 -17.74 -0.87 5.06
C LEU A 121 -17.51 -1.06 6.58
N ILE A 122 -16.40 -1.67 6.98
CA ILE A 122 -16.02 -1.83 8.40
C ILE A 122 -15.67 -0.49 9.03
N LEU A 123 -15.00 0.39 8.30
CA LEU A 123 -14.70 1.75 8.75
C LEU A 123 -16.00 2.54 8.98
N GLY A 124 -16.99 2.41 8.08
CA GLY A 124 -18.31 3.03 8.19
C GLY A 124 -18.28 4.55 8.03
N ASP A 125 -19.35 5.20 8.48
CA ASP A 125 -19.41 6.67 8.51
C ASP A 125 -18.40 7.24 9.49
N VAL A 126 -17.52 8.09 8.96
CA VAL A 126 -16.35 8.65 9.66
C VAL A 126 -16.46 10.17 9.81
N GLU A 127 -17.69 10.70 9.81
CA GLU A 127 -17.96 12.15 9.94
C GLU A 127 -17.27 12.72 11.19
N GLY A 128 -16.41 13.72 10.98
CA GLY A 128 -15.75 14.48 12.05
C GLY A 128 -14.42 13.94 12.57
N ASP A 129 -13.94 12.80 12.08
CA ASP A 129 -12.60 12.27 12.43
C ASP A 129 -11.67 12.27 11.17
N LEU A 130 -10.81 13.29 11.06
CA LEU A 130 -9.90 13.48 9.93
C LEU A 130 -8.95 12.29 9.70
N ASN A 131 -8.59 11.56 10.77
CA ASN A 131 -7.73 10.38 10.64
C ASN A 131 -8.50 9.22 10.00
N MET A 132 -9.73 8.99 10.40
CA MET A 132 -10.58 7.94 9.82
C MET A 132 -10.97 8.28 8.38
N GLU A 133 -11.23 9.56 8.07
CA GLU A 133 -11.50 10.03 6.71
C GLU A 133 -10.31 9.75 5.78
N SER A 134 -9.06 10.00 6.25
CA SER A 134 -7.85 9.67 5.48
C SER A 134 -7.76 8.17 5.20
N VAL A 135 -7.96 7.32 6.21
CA VAL A 135 -7.92 5.84 6.04
C VAL A 135 -9.01 5.38 5.06
N MET A 136 -10.19 6.00 5.10
CA MET A 136 -11.28 5.67 4.17
C MET A 136 -10.93 6.03 2.73
N LEU A 137 -10.34 7.22 2.50
CA LEU A 137 -9.90 7.65 1.18
C LEU A 137 -8.80 6.73 0.60
N ASP A 138 -7.82 6.35 1.43
CA ASP A 138 -6.77 5.41 1.04
C ASP A 138 -7.38 4.04 0.68
N THR A 139 -8.31 3.52 1.51
CA THR A 139 -9.00 2.24 1.23
C THR A 139 -9.79 2.26 -0.08
N VAL A 140 -10.45 3.38 -0.42
CA VAL A 140 -11.18 3.53 -1.70
C VAL A 140 -10.21 3.61 -2.88
N ALA A 141 -9.08 4.30 -2.71
CA ALA A 141 -8.03 4.37 -3.74
C ALA A 141 -7.44 2.98 -4.02
N ASP A 142 -7.19 2.18 -2.98
CA ASP A 142 -6.72 0.81 -3.10
C ASP A 142 -7.72 -0.10 -3.83
N ALA A 143 -9.00 0.03 -3.51
CA ALA A 143 -10.04 -0.70 -4.24
C ALA A 143 -10.04 -0.35 -5.73
N ALA A 144 -9.90 0.93 -6.08
CA ALA A 144 -9.82 1.38 -7.47
C ALA A 144 -8.54 0.86 -8.16
N ALA A 145 -7.40 0.88 -7.47
CA ALA A 145 -6.14 0.31 -7.98
C ALA A 145 -6.26 -1.19 -8.24
N ALA A 146 -6.84 -1.95 -7.29
CA ALA A 146 -7.08 -3.38 -7.44
C ALA A 146 -7.99 -3.71 -8.62
N ILE A 147 -9.03 -2.91 -8.86
CA ILE A 147 -9.89 -3.03 -10.06
C ILE A 147 -9.06 -2.79 -11.33
N GLY A 148 -8.21 -1.77 -11.36
CA GLY A 148 -7.32 -1.48 -12.48
C GLY A 148 -6.38 -2.64 -12.81
N VAL A 149 -5.79 -3.27 -11.78
CA VAL A 149 -4.94 -4.45 -11.93
C VAL A 149 -5.75 -5.67 -12.39
N ALA A 150 -6.97 -5.86 -11.90
CA ALA A 150 -7.86 -6.94 -12.35
C ALA A 150 -8.21 -6.79 -13.84
N ILE A 151 -8.53 -5.58 -14.30
CA ILE A 151 -8.77 -5.27 -15.71
C ILE A 151 -7.52 -5.58 -16.54
N THR A 152 -6.35 -5.18 -16.08
CA THR A 152 -5.07 -5.47 -16.73
C THR A 152 -4.85 -6.96 -16.87
N GLY A 153 -5.05 -7.73 -15.80
CA GLY A 153 -4.95 -9.19 -15.81
C GLY A 153 -5.94 -9.83 -16.78
N ALA A 154 -7.17 -9.32 -16.85
CA ALA A 154 -8.19 -9.79 -17.78
C ALA A 154 -7.80 -9.51 -19.26
N ILE A 155 -7.27 -8.32 -19.55
CA ILE A 155 -6.77 -7.99 -20.88
C ILE A 155 -5.64 -8.93 -21.28
N ILE A 156 -4.67 -9.18 -20.37
CA ILE A 156 -3.56 -10.09 -20.62
C ILE A 156 -4.05 -11.53 -20.85
N LEU A 157 -5.02 -11.98 -20.06
CA LEU A 157 -5.62 -13.32 -20.18
C LEU A 157 -6.29 -13.53 -21.53
N LEU A 158 -6.99 -12.51 -22.03
CA LEU A 158 -7.73 -12.58 -23.30
C LEU A 158 -6.84 -12.35 -24.53
N SER A 159 -5.82 -11.49 -24.43
CA SER A 159 -5.05 -10.99 -25.57
C SER A 159 -3.77 -11.79 -25.85
N HIS A 160 -3.29 -12.63 -24.92
CA HIS A 160 -2.10 -13.49 -25.04
C HIS A 160 -0.83 -12.78 -25.57
N GLY A 161 -0.58 -11.52 -25.20
CA GLY A 161 0.60 -10.81 -25.75
C GLY A 161 0.81 -9.37 -25.30
N VAL A 162 -0.12 -8.78 -24.54
CA VAL A 162 -0.04 -7.38 -24.11
C VAL A 162 0.58 -7.27 -22.70
N TYR A 163 1.68 -8.00 -22.47
CA TYR A 163 2.33 -8.08 -21.14
C TYR A 163 2.95 -6.75 -20.66
N TRP A 164 3.25 -5.84 -21.59
CA TRP A 164 3.75 -4.50 -21.26
C TRP A 164 2.75 -3.67 -20.43
N LEU A 165 1.45 -3.98 -20.55
CA LEU A 165 0.39 -3.27 -19.83
C LEU A 165 0.53 -3.42 -18.32
N ASP A 166 0.93 -4.59 -17.84
CA ASP A 166 1.23 -4.85 -16.42
C ASP A 166 2.35 -3.93 -15.91
N SER A 167 3.41 -3.78 -16.70
CA SER A 167 4.54 -2.91 -16.34
C SER A 167 4.15 -1.43 -16.34
N LEU A 168 3.25 -1.02 -17.23
CA LEU A 168 2.72 0.35 -17.26
C LEU A 168 1.87 0.64 -16.02
N VAL A 169 0.96 -0.28 -15.66
CA VAL A 169 0.11 -0.15 -14.48
C VAL A 169 0.96 -0.20 -13.21
N ALA A 170 1.96 -1.09 -13.14
CA ALA A 170 2.92 -1.12 -12.05
C ALA A 170 3.65 0.22 -11.87
N LEU A 171 4.07 0.84 -12.98
CA LEU A 171 4.73 2.14 -12.97
C LEU A 171 3.81 3.24 -12.43
N LEU A 172 2.54 3.24 -12.84
CA LEU A 172 1.56 4.22 -12.35
C LEU A 172 1.32 4.07 -10.85
N ILE A 173 1.10 2.85 -10.36
CA ILE A 173 0.95 2.56 -8.93
C ILE A 173 2.22 3.00 -8.18
N ALA A 174 3.39 2.59 -8.63
CA ALA A 174 4.66 2.92 -8.01
C ALA A 174 4.93 4.44 -7.94
N LEU A 175 4.51 5.22 -8.93
CA LEU A 175 4.63 6.67 -8.89
C LEU A 175 3.74 7.30 -7.81
N VAL A 176 2.51 6.81 -7.64
CA VAL A 176 1.60 7.27 -6.59
C VAL A 176 2.14 6.90 -5.21
N VAL A 177 2.51 5.64 -4.99
CA VAL A 177 3.08 5.14 -3.73
C VAL A 177 4.37 5.88 -3.39
N GLY A 178 5.26 6.05 -4.37
CA GLY A 178 6.52 6.77 -4.22
C GLY A 178 6.32 8.24 -3.83
N TYR A 179 5.32 8.90 -4.42
CA TYR A 179 4.96 10.27 -4.04
C TYR A 179 4.50 10.35 -2.57
N HIS A 180 3.61 9.42 -2.13
CA HIS A 180 3.13 9.37 -0.76
C HIS A 180 4.26 9.06 0.23
N ALA A 181 5.11 8.07 -0.08
CA ALA A 181 6.27 7.72 0.74
C ALA A 181 7.28 8.87 0.87
N ALA A 182 7.57 9.58 -0.23
CA ALA A 182 8.45 10.73 -0.23
C ALA A 182 7.87 11.92 0.58
N ARG A 183 6.56 12.14 0.48
CA ARG A 183 5.85 13.16 1.27
C ARG A 183 5.90 12.84 2.77
N LEU A 184 5.64 11.57 3.13
CA LEU A 184 5.74 11.11 4.51
C LEU A 184 7.15 11.29 5.06
N MET A 185 8.16 10.85 4.31
CA MET A 185 9.57 11.00 4.70
C MET A 185 9.95 12.46 4.97
N ARG A 186 9.54 13.38 4.10
CA ARG A 186 9.82 14.82 4.30
C ARG A 186 9.19 15.35 5.58
N ARG A 187 7.94 14.96 5.89
CA ARG A 187 7.26 15.35 7.14
C ARG A 187 7.98 14.82 8.37
N VAL A 188 8.36 13.55 8.35
CA VAL A 188 9.07 12.90 9.47
C VAL A 188 10.45 13.54 9.69
N LEU A 189 11.18 13.84 8.62
CA LEU A 189 12.48 14.51 8.72
C LEU A 189 12.35 15.94 9.27
N ALA A 190 11.30 16.67 8.92
CA ALA A 190 11.02 18.00 9.47
C ALA A 190 10.72 17.93 10.98
N ASP A 191 9.85 16.99 11.40
CA ASP A 191 9.52 16.74 12.80
C ASP A 191 10.75 16.37 13.65
N LEU A 192 11.63 15.51 13.12
CA LEU A 192 12.86 15.12 13.79
C LEU A 192 13.88 16.28 13.93
N ARG A 193 13.94 17.19 12.93
CA ARG A 193 14.78 18.39 13.01
C ARG A 193 14.29 19.34 14.09
N GLU A 194 12.99 19.64 14.09
CA GLU A 194 12.36 20.52 15.08
C GLU A 194 12.57 20.01 16.51
N LYS A 195 12.39 18.70 16.74
CA LYS A 195 12.62 18.06 18.04
C LYS A 195 14.10 18.02 18.45
N ARG A 196 15.02 18.10 17.50
CA ARG A 196 16.47 18.19 17.78
C ARG A 196 16.86 19.60 18.20
N ASP A 197 16.27 20.61 17.55
CA ASP A 197 16.62 22.01 17.79
C ASP A 197 15.94 22.56 19.07
N ALA A 198 14.92 21.87 19.59
CA ALA A 198 14.19 22.21 20.82
C ALA A 198 14.73 21.53 22.09
N GLY A 199 15.72 20.66 22.03
CA GLY A 199 16.28 19.89 23.15
C GLY A 199 17.78 20.03 23.25
#